data_743fbff5adc0402a3439f161ced812ba
#
_entry.id   743fbff5adc0402a3439f161ced812ba
#
_cell.length_a   1.000
_cell.length_b   1.000
_cell.length_c   1.000
_cell.angle_alpha   90.00
_cell.angle_beta   90.00
_cell.angle_gamma   90.00
#
_symmetry.space_group_name_H-M   'P 1'
#
loop_
_entity.id
_entity.type
_entity.pdbx_description
1 polymer ?
#
loop_
_entity_poly.entity_id
_entity_poly.type
_entity_poly.pdbx_seq_one_letter_code
_entity_poly.pdbx_strand_id
1 'polypeptide(L)'
;MIVVLDCVMTFFGSTANDAAFNAWITDTVPNEARGKAESVLAILPLISMLVIFGLFDGMTQRGEWQKFFGIFGGLVVLTGLVSVFLIPEPKLEPRRDNGLKNLVYGLRPSVVRENPALYLSFAAFCLFSVAVQVFFPYLIIYMQNYLHFDGYALVLGIVLIFASVVSVLSGRVIDRLGELRCVLPAAGVMFAGLLGMFFARSMLAVILTGCVMMSGYMLVTAILSGVIRDHTPAGKAGHFQGIRMIFGVLL
;
A
#
# COMPACT_ATOMS: atom_id res chain seq x y z
N MET A 1 20.72 15.99 6.55
CA MET A 1 21.05 14.69 7.15
C MET A 1 19.82 13.79 7.29
N ILE A 2 18.71 14.26 7.89
CA ILE A 2 17.46 13.45 8.08
C ILE A 2 16.94 12.92 6.75
N VAL A 3 16.78 13.75 5.72
CA VAL A 3 16.28 13.34 4.40
C VAL A 3 17.16 12.26 3.76
N VAL A 4 18.48 12.36 3.88
CA VAL A 4 19.41 11.34 3.34
C VAL A 4 19.24 10.00 4.06
N LEU A 5 19.13 10.03 5.40
CA LEU A 5 18.88 8.83 6.21
C LEU A 5 17.53 8.20 5.86
N ASP A 6 16.50 9.00 5.67
CA ASP A 6 15.18 8.56 5.27
C ASP A 6 15.20 7.91 3.88
N CYS A 7 15.88 8.53 2.90
CA CYS A 7 16.08 7.93 1.58
C CYS A 7 16.80 6.59 1.65
N VAL A 8 17.86 6.48 2.46
CA VAL A 8 18.62 5.22 2.63
C VAL A 8 17.73 4.16 3.29
N MET A 9 17.04 4.51 4.35
CA MET A 9 16.12 3.61 5.05
C MET A 9 14.98 3.12 4.15
N THR A 10 14.37 4.03 3.38
CA THR A 10 13.32 3.72 2.43
C THR A 10 13.84 2.81 1.32
N PHE A 11 15.04 3.08 0.76
CA PHE A 11 15.64 2.25 -0.28
C PHE A 11 15.85 0.81 0.20
N PHE A 12 16.46 0.61 1.36
CA PHE A 12 16.68 -0.74 1.90
C PHE A 12 15.38 -1.41 2.32
N GLY A 13 14.45 -0.66 2.94
CA GLY A 13 13.14 -1.16 3.33
C GLY A 13 12.30 -1.62 2.14
N SER A 14 12.23 -0.82 1.09
CA SER A 14 11.52 -1.19 -0.15
C SER A 14 12.20 -2.36 -0.86
N THR A 15 13.53 -2.40 -0.92
CA THR A 15 14.25 -3.52 -1.52
C THR A 15 13.96 -4.83 -0.79
N ALA A 16 13.96 -4.80 0.55
CA ALA A 16 13.68 -5.98 1.36
C ALA A 16 12.21 -6.41 1.25
N ASN A 17 11.27 -5.49 1.42
CA ASN A 17 9.84 -5.79 1.45
C ASN A 17 9.26 -6.03 0.06
N ASP A 18 9.51 -5.13 -0.88
CA ASP A 18 8.80 -5.13 -2.16
C ASP A 18 9.45 -6.06 -3.18
N ALA A 19 10.77 -6.21 -3.16
CA ALA A 19 11.47 -7.10 -4.07
C ALA A 19 11.75 -8.48 -3.45
N ALA A 20 12.52 -8.54 -2.37
CA ALA A 20 13.00 -9.82 -1.83
C ALA A 20 11.87 -10.62 -1.18
N PHE A 21 11.05 -10.01 -0.34
CA PHE A 21 9.98 -10.70 0.39
C PHE A 21 8.87 -11.17 -0.54
N ASN A 22 8.44 -10.34 -1.50
CA ASN A 22 7.43 -10.75 -2.47
C ASN A 22 7.93 -11.84 -3.43
N ALA A 23 9.21 -11.80 -3.82
CA ALA A 23 9.83 -12.88 -4.58
C ALA A 23 9.85 -14.18 -3.77
N TRP A 24 10.31 -14.12 -2.52
CA TRP A 24 10.36 -15.27 -1.62
C TRP A 24 8.98 -15.92 -1.42
N ILE A 25 7.92 -15.12 -1.20
CA ILE A 25 6.54 -15.63 -1.09
C ILE A 25 6.12 -16.32 -2.39
N THR A 26 6.44 -15.72 -3.54
CA THR A 26 6.08 -16.27 -4.84
C THR A 26 6.75 -17.62 -5.07
N ASP A 27 7.97 -17.80 -4.59
CA ASP A 27 8.77 -19.01 -4.79
C ASP A 27 8.48 -20.11 -3.75
N THR A 28 8.07 -19.72 -2.52
CA THR A 28 7.86 -20.66 -1.42
C THR A 28 6.39 -21.05 -1.20
N VAL A 29 5.44 -20.17 -1.54
CA VAL A 29 4.02 -20.42 -1.29
C VAL A 29 3.39 -21.11 -2.50
N PRO A 30 2.80 -22.33 -2.33
CA PRO A 30 2.07 -23.01 -3.40
C PRO A 30 0.92 -22.17 -3.95
N ASN A 31 0.65 -22.28 -5.25
CA ASN A 31 -0.40 -21.50 -5.92
C ASN A 31 -1.77 -21.58 -5.23
N GLU A 32 -2.11 -22.73 -4.66
CA GLU A 32 -3.37 -22.98 -3.94
C GLU A 32 -3.49 -22.19 -2.63
N ALA A 33 -2.36 -21.88 -1.99
CA ALA A 33 -2.31 -21.16 -0.71
C ALA A 33 -2.00 -19.65 -0.87
N ARG A 34 -1.66 -19.18 -2.08
CA ARG A 34 -1.29 -17.78 -2.33
C ARG A 34 -2.39 -16.79 -1.93
N GLY A 35 -3.65 -17.08 -2.25
CA GLY A 35 -4.75 -16.20 -1.89
C GLY A 35 -4.91 -16.03 -0.37
N LYS A 36 -4.68 -17.10 0.40
CA LYS A 36 -4.68 -17.02 1.87
C LYS A 36 -3.49 -16.21 2.39
N ALA A 37 -2.29 -16.45 1.83
CA ALA A 37 -1.09 -15.70 2.21
C ALA A 37 -1.25 -14.20 1.91
N GLU A 38 -1.73 -13.84 0.72
CA GLU A 38 -1.98 -12.45 0.34
C GLU A 38 -3.04 -11.79 1.23
N SER A 39 -4.09 -12.51 1.62
CA SER A 39 -5.11 -12.00 2.54
C SER A 39 -4.53 -11.69 3.92
N VAL A 40 -3.64 -12.53 4.44
CA VAL A 40 -2.95 -12.28 5.71
C VAL A 40 -2.00 -11.08 5.57
N LEU A 41 -1.23 -11.02 4.49
CA LEU A 41 -0.30 -9.92 4.23
C LEU A 41 -1.01 -8.56 4.07
N ALA A 42 -2.20 -8.55 3.49
CA ALA A 42 -2.99 -7.33 3.36
C ALA A 42 -3.48 -6.77 4.72
N ILE A 43 -3.63 -7.63 5.74
CA ILE A 43 -4.06 -7.24 7.08
C ILE A 43 -2.88 -6.72 7.92
N LEU A 44 -1.66 -7.23 7.71
CA LEU A 44 -0.50 -6.88 8.52
C LEU A 44 -0.19 -5.38 8.60
N PRO A 45 -0.20 -4.60 7.48
CA PRO A 45 0.01 -3.15 7.55
C PRO A 45 -1.04 -2.44 8.39
N LEU A 46 -2.29 -2.91 8.34
CA LEU A 46 -3.38 -2.34 9.12
C LEU A 46 -3.20 -2.60 10.62
N ILE A 47 -2.82 -3.84 10.98
CA ILE A 47 -2.49 -4.19 12.37
C ILE A 47 -1.30 -3.36 12.85
N SER A 48 -0.25 -3.24 12.04
CA SER A 48 0.93 -2.42 12.38
C SER A 48 0.55 -0.97 12.62
N MET A 49 -0.30 -0.40 11.77
CA MET A 49 -0.78 0.98 11.90
C MET A 49 -1.60 1.16 13.19
N LEU A 50 -2.50 0.21 13.51
CA LEU A 50 -3.28 0.23 14.74
C LEU A 50 -2.39 0.12 16.00
N VAL A 51 -1.37 -0.74 15.96
CA VAL A 51 -0.39 -0.89 17.05
C VAL A 51 0.39 0.41 17.25
N ILE A 52 0.87 1.03 16.17
CA ILE A 52 1.61 2.29 16.23
C ILE A 52 0.73 3.39 16.82
N PHE A 53 -0.46 3.60 16.30
CA PHE A 53 -1.37 4.63 16.80
C PHE A 53 -1.92 4.32 18.20
N GLY A 54 -2.21 3.06 18.51
CA GLY A 54 -2.80 2.71 19.80
C GLY A 54 -1.81 2.69 20.96
N LEU A 55 -0.57 2.25 20.73
CA LEU A 55 0.41 2.05 21.78
C LEU A 55 1.52 3.11 21.81
N PHE A 56 1.90 3.67 20.66
CA PHE A 56 3.07 4.52 20.52
C PHE A 56 2.75 5.99 20.23
N ASP A 57 1.49 6.33 19.94
CA ASP A 57 1.10 7.72 19.70
C ASP A 57 1.40 8.64 20.89
N GLY A 58 1.23 8.15 22.13
CA GLY A 58 1.58 8.88 23.33
C GLY A 58 3.08 9.26 23.44
N MET A 59 3.99 8.48 22.84
CA MET A 59 5.42 8.82 22.77
C MET A 59 5.68 9.94 21.76
N THR A 60 5.02 9.91 20.62
CA THR A 60 5.17 10.93 19.57
C THR A 60 4.62 12.28 20.04
N GLN A 61 3.47 12.28 20.72
CA GLN A 61 2.88 13.50 21.32
C GLN A 61 3.74 14.12 22.42
N ARG A 62 4.49 13.29 23.18
CA ARG A 62 5.45 13.77 24.20
C ARG A 62 6.80 14.19 23.61
N GLY A 63 7.00 14.05 22.28
CA GLY A 63 8.27 14.35 21.62
C GLY A 63 9.40 13.36 21.93
N GLU A 64 9.11 12.17 22.44
CA GLU A 64 10.09 11.14 22.79
C GLU A 64 10.59 10.35 21.55
N TRP A 65 10.94 11.06 20.49
CA TRP A 65 11.34 10.49 19.20
C TRP A 65 12.50 9.51 19.28
N GLN A 66 13.47 9.75 20.16
CA GLN A 66 14.63 8.86 20.30
C GLN A 66 14.23 7.49 20.82
N LYS A 67 13.31 7.43 21.79
CA LYS A 67 12.80 6.16 22.32
C LYS A 67 11.96 5.44 21.26
N PHE A 68 11.09 6.19 20.57
CA PHE A 68 10.26 5.66 19.50
C PHE A 68 11.11 4.99 18.41
N PHE A 69 12.05 5.71 17.82
CA PHE A 69 12.92 5.14 16.77
C PHE A 69 13.88 4.08 17.31
N GLY A 70 14.32 4.17 18.57
CA GLY A 70 15.14 3.15 19.22
C GLY A 70 14.41 1.81 19.35
N ILE A 71 13.14 1.82 19.78
CA ILE A 71 12.31 0.61 19.90
C ILE A 71 12.07 -0.01 18.53
N PHE A 72 11.64 0.78 17.54
CA PHE A 72 11.37 0.26 16.20
C PHE A 72 12.63 -0.20 15.47
N GLY A 73 13.74 0.54 15.59
CA GLY A 73 15.04 0.13 15.05
C GLY A 73 15.54 -1.17 15.69
N GLY A 74 15.41 -1.30 17.00
CA GLY A 74 15.74 -2.54 17.72
C GLY A 74 14.88 -3.73 17.27
N LEU A 75 13.57 -3.51 17.08
CA LEU A 75 12.65 -4.53 16.58
C LEU A 75 13.04 -4.99 15.17
N VAL A 76 13.36 -4.05 14.27
CA VAL A 76 13.79 -4.36 12.90
C VAL A 76 15.09 -5.17 12.90
N VAL A 77 16.08 -4.78 13.69
CA VAL A 77 17.34 -5.53 13.81
C VAL A 77 17.09 -6.94 14.36
N LEU A 78 16.30 -7.06 15.40
CA LEU A 78 15.99 -8.33 16.04
C LEU A 78 15.23 -9.26 15.07
N THR A 79 14.20 -8.77 14.40
CA THR A 79 13.46 -9.55 13.40
C THR A 79 14.32 -9.92 12.21
N GLY A 80 15.21 -9.02 11.76
CA GLY A 80 16.19 -9.30 10.71
C GLY A 80 17.15 -10.43 11.09
N LEU A 81 17.71 -10.39 12.29
CA LEU A 81 18.57 -11.46 12.80
C LEU A 81 17.84 -12.79 12.91
N VAL A 82 16.64 -12.79 13.47
CA VAL A 82 15.80 -13.98 13.58
C VAL A 82 15.46 -14.56 12.20
N SER A 83 15.20 -13.73 11.21
CA SER A 83 14.88 -14.13 9.83
C SER A 83 16.04 -14.89 9.18
N VAL A 84 17.28 -14.49 9.41
CA VAL A 84 18.48 -15.18 8.88
C VAL A 84 18.53 -16.65 9.32
N PHE A 85 18.06 -16.95 10.52
CA PHE A 85 18.08 -18.32 11.06
C PHE A 85 16.82 -19.13 10.77
N LEU A 86 15.68 -18.47 10.60
CA LEU A 86 14.37 -19.13 10.45
C LEU A 86 13.91 -19.28 9.01
N ILE A 87 14.35 -18.40 8.10
CA ILE A 87 13.89 -18.43 6.72
C ILE A 87 14.80 -19.31 5.87
N PRO A 88 14.32 -20.46 5.37
CA PRO A 88 15.08 -21.30 4.46
C PRO A 88 15.15 -20.61 3.08
N GLU A 89 16.35 -20.52 2.52
CA GLU A 89 16.51 -20.06 1.14
C GLU A 89 15.99 -21.12 0.16
N PRO A 90 15.08 -20.76 -0.76
CA PRO A 90 14.67 -21.67 -1.82
C PRO A 90 15.87 -21.95 -2.73
N LYS A 91 16.07 -23.24 -3.09
CA LYS A 91 17.09 -23.65 -4.05
C LYS A 91 16.67 -23.20 -5.45
N LEU A 92 17.00 -21.97 -5.81
CA LEU A 92 16.74 -21.42 -7.13
C LEU A 92 17.92 -21.72 -8.06
N GLU A 93 17.63 -22.27 -9.23
CA GLU A 93 18.65 -22.34 -10.28
C GLU A 93 18.98 -20.94 -10.77
N PRO A 94 20.26 -20.52 -10.74
CA PRO A 94 20.63 -19.17 -11.17
C PRO A 94 20.34 -18.99 -12.67
N ARG A 95 19.30 -18.24 -12.99
CA ARG A 95 19.05 -17.79 -14.36
C ARG A 95 20.17 -16.83 -14.78
N ARG A 96 21.01 -17.26 -15.72
CA ARG A 96 22.04 -16.42 -16.36
C ARG A 96 21.40 -15.45 -17.36
N ASP A 97 20.51 -14.59 -16.92
CA ASP A 97 19.98 -13.51 -17.72
C ASP A 97 20.76 -12.20 -17.44
N ASN A 98 20.98 -11.41 -18.49
CA ASN A 98 21.62 -10.11 -18.36
C ASN A 98 20.74 -9.18 -17.51
N GLY A 99 20.94 -9.17 -16.18
CA GLY A 99 20.08 -8.52 -15.20
C GLY A 99 19.78 -7.04 -15.50
N LEU A 100 20.78 -6.27 -15.97
CA LEU A 100 20.56 -4.85 -16.32
C LEU A 100 19.67 -4.64 -17.56
N LYS A 101 19.71 -5.54 -18.55
CA LYS A 101 18.81 -5.45 -19.72
C LYS A 101 17.36 -5.79 -19.36
N ASN A 102 17.18 -6.60 -18.34
CA ASN A 102 15.87 -7.02 -17.87
C ASN A 102 15.22 -5.95 -16.96
N LEU A 103 16.00 -5.20 -16.20
CA LEU A 103 15.51 -4.06 -15.40
C LEU A 103 14.82 -2.99 -16.26
N VAL A 104 15.36 -2.73 -17.45
CA VAL A 104 14.84 -1.70 -18.37
C VAL A 104 13.84 -2.29 -19.39
N TYR A 105 13.61 -3.60 -19.36
CA TYR A 105 12.76 -4.27 -20.35
C TYR A 105 11.39 -3.62 -20.48
N GLY A 106 10.71 -3.38 -19.39
CA GLY A 106 9.38 -2.82 -19.40
C GLY A 106 9.32 -1.31 -19.71
N LEU A 107 10.44 -0.59 -19.71
CA LEU A 107 10.46 0.82 -20.12
C LEU A 107 10.73 0.99 -21.64
N ARG A 108 10.90 -0.11 -22.37
CA ARG A 108 11.15 -0.05 -23.82
C ARG A 108 9.89 0.38 -24.57
N PRO A 109 9.98 1.33 -25.52
CA PRO A 109 8.83 1.78 -26.30
C PRO A 109 8.10 0.66 -27.08
N SER A 110 8.82 -0.39 -27.49
CA SER A 110 8.23 -1.58 -28.13
C SER A 110 7.27 -2.31 -27.17
N VAL A 111 7.70 -2.54 -25.93
CA VAL A 111 6.91 -3.24 -24.91
C VAL A 111 5.68 -2.42 -24.49
N VAL A 112 5.83 -1.09 -24.44
CA VAL A 112 4.71 -0.16 -24.18
C VAL A 112 3.67 -0.27 -25.28
N ARG A 113 4.09 -0.31 -26.56
CA ARG A 113 3.19 -0.42 -27.72
C ARG A 113 2.51 -1.80 -27.80
N GLU A 114 3.19 -2.84 -27.35
CA GLU A 114 2.63 -4.21 -27.33
C GLU A 114 1.59 -4.41 -26.22
N ASN A 115 1.66 -3.63 -25.13
CA ASN A 115 0.80 -3.78 -23.95
C ASN A 115 0.13 -2.46 -23.54
N PRO A 116 -0.66 -1.79 -24.42
CA PRO A 116 -1.18 -0.45 -24.15
C PRO A 116 -2.16 -0.43 -22.97
N ALA A 117 -2.97 -1.49 -22.79
CA ALA A 117 -3.91 -1.57 -21.67
C ALA A 117 -3.21 -1.63 -20.33
N LEU A 118 -2.10 -2.35 -20.21
CA LEU A 118 -1.29 -2.42 -18.99
C LEU A 118 -0.70 -1.06 -18.62
N TYR A 119 -0.12 -0.34 -19.60
CA TYR A 119 0.47 0.97 -19.34
C TYR A 119 -0.57 2.05 -19.05
N LEU A 120 -1.75 1.95 -19.67
CA LEU A 120 -2.88 2.81 -19.30
C LEU A 120 -3.32 2.56 -17.85
N SER A 121 -3.33 1.30 -17.41
CA SER A 121 -3.63 0.93 -16.04
C SER A 121 -2.57 1.45 -15.05
N PHE A 122 -1.29 1.41 -15.43
CA PHE A 122 -0.21 2.03 -14.65
C PHE A 122 -0.37 3.56 -14.57
N ALA A 123 -0.72 4.21 -15.68
CA ALA A 123 -0.95 5.65 -15.69
C ALA A 123 -2.15 6.04 -14.79
N ALA A 124 -3.23 5.28 -14.83
CA ALA A 124 -4.38 5.47 -13.96
C ALA A 124 -4.01 5.26 -12.48
N PHE A 125 -3.23 4.22 -12.17
CA PHE A 125 -2.73 3.95 -10.83
C PHE A 125 -1.81 5.06 -10.32
N CYS A 126 -0.91 5.56 -11.16
CA CYS A 126 -0.04 6.69 -10.89
C CYS A 126 -0.84 7.95 -10.57
N LEU A 127 -1.77 8.33 -11.45
CA LEU A 127 -2.61 9.52 -11.24
C LEU A 127 -3.40 9.43 -9.93
N PHE A 128 -3.94 8.25 -9.64
CA PHE A 128 -4.62 7.99 -8.38
C PHE A 128 -3.68 8.11 -7.17
N SER A 129 -2.48 7.53 -7.24
CA SER A 129 -1.48 7.59 -6.17
C SER A 129 -1.03 9.03 -5.89
N VAL A 130 -0.78 9.83 -6.94
CA VAL A 130 -0.47 11.26 -6.80
C VAL A 130 -1.61 12.01 -6.12
N ALA A 131 -2.86 11.78 -6.55
CA ALA A 131 -4.02 12.43 -5.93
C ALA A 131 -4.13 12.10 -4.43
N VAL A 132 -3.87 10.85 -4.04
CA VAL A 132 -3.88 10.43 -2.65
C VAL A 132 -2.76 11.08 -1.85
N GLN A 133 -1.54 11.11 -2.38
CA GLN A 133 -0.39 11.73 -1.71
C GLN A 133 -0.56 13.23 -1.49
N VAL A 134 -1.32 13.91 -2.34
CA VAL A 134 -1.59 15.34 -2.18
C VAL A 134 -2.47 15.61 -0.95
N PHE A 135 -3.52 14.84 -0.71
CA PHE A 135 -4.44 15.16 0.39
C PHE A 135 -4.16 14.39 1.69
N PHE A 136 -3.60 13.18 1.62
CA PHE A 136 -3.48 12.29 2.78
C PHE A 136 -2.66 12.87 3.95
N PRO A 137 -1.50 13.52 3.73
CA PRO A 137 -0.76 14.17 4.79
C PRO A 137 -1.54 15.31 5.47
N TYR A 138 -2.34 16.03 4.68
CA TYR A 138 -3.14 17.14 5.20
C TYR A 138 -4.35 16.70 6.01
N LEU A 139 -4.81 15.45 5.86
CA LEU A 139 -5.93 14.92 6.64
C LEU A 139 -5.64 14.93 8.14
N ILE A 140 -4.45 14.51 8.54
CA ILE A 140 -4.02 14.51 9.94
C ILE A 140 -3.89 15.95 10.46
N ILE A 141 -3.25 16.81 9.69
CA ILE A 141 -3.11 18.24 10.00
C ILE A 141 -4.48 18.91 10.16
N TYR A 142 -5.43 18.58 9.28
CA TYR A 142 -6.80 19.08 9.35
C TYR A 142 -7.50 18.65 10.65
N MET A 143 -7.38 17.38 11.05
CA MET A 143 -7.97 16.89 12.30
C MET A 143 -7.32 17.53 13.54
N GLN A 144 -6.00 17.67 13.56
CA GLN A 144 -5.28 18.24 14.70
C GLN A 144 -5.42 19.75 14.81
N ASN A 145 -5.13 20.49 13.73
CA ASN A 145 -4.97 21.94 13.78
C ASN A 145 -6.27 22.70 13.52
N TYR A 146 -7.17 22.15 12.71
CA TYR A 146 -8.41 22.82 12.35
C TYR A 146 -9.60 22.36 13.20
N LEU A 147 -9.73 21.06 13.42
CA LEU A 147 -10.82 20.50 14.22
C LEU A 147 -10.45 20.37 15.71
N HIS A 148 -9.17 20.52 16.06
CA HIS A 148 -8.65 20.41 17.43
C HIS A 148 -9.05 19.09 18.11
N PHE A 149 -8.99 17.97 17.37
CA PHE A 149 -9.31 16.66 17.91
C PHE A 149 -8.05 15.99 18.49
N ASP A 150 -7.95 15.90 19.82
CA ASP A 150 -6.85 15.22 20.50
C ASP A 150 -6.86 13.69 20.30
N GLY A 151 -8.01 13.12 19.94
CA GLY A 151 -8.21 11.68 19.71
C GLY A 151 -8.17 11.22 18.24
N TYR A 152 -7.46 11.92 17.36
CA TYR A 152 -7.41 11.61 15.92
C TYR A 152 -6.94 10.17 15.61
N ALA A 153 -6.06 9.60 16.45
CA ALA A 153 -5.58 8.22 16.31
C ALA A 153 -6.73 7.19 16.44
N LEU A 154 -7.65 7.40 17.37
CA LEU A 154 -8.84 6.57 17.54
C LEU A 154 -9.77 6.70 16.33
N VAL A 155 -9.97 7.93 15.83
CA VAL A 155 -10.76 8.18 14.61
C VAL A 155 -10.18 7.42 13.42
N LEU A 156 -8.86 7.54 13.20
CA LEU A 156 -8.17 6.81 12.13
C LEU A 156 -8.30 5.28 12.30
N GLY A 157 -8.15 4.77 13.52
CA GLY A 157 -8.30 3.36 13.82
C GLY A 157 -9.69 2.83 13.42
N ILE A 158 -10.77 3.50 13.85
CA ILE A 158 -12.15 3.12 13.51
C ILE A 158 -12.36 3.16 12.00
N VAL A 159 -11.92 4.23 11.35
CA VAL A 159 -12.07 4.44 9.90
C VAL A 159 -11.34 3.35 9.10
N LEU A 160 -10.11 3.00 9.50
CA LEU A 160 -9.31 1.96 8.82
C LEU A 160 -9.92 0.57 8.99
N ILE A 161 -10.38 0.21 10.19
CA ILE A 161 -11.05 -1.07 10.43
C ILE A 161 -12.31 -1.17 9.57
N PHE A 162 -13.15 -0.14 9.58
CA PHE A 162 -14.38 -0.11 8.79
C PHE A 162 -14.09 -0.24 7.28
N ALA A 163 -13.15 0.55 6.77
CA ALA A 163 -12.76 0.53 5.35
C ALA A 163 -12.20 -0.84 4.93
N SER A 164 -11.44 -1.50 5.81
CA SER A 164 -10.91 -2.85 5.56
C SER A 164 -12.02 -3.88 5.43
N VAL A 165 -13.01 -3.85 6.34
CA VAL A 165 -14.16 -4.74 6.28
C VAL A 165 -14.95 -4.52 4.99
N VAL A 166 -15.24 -3.26 4.64
CA VAL A 166 -15.93 -2.91 3.38
C VAL A 166 -15.16 -3.39 2.17
N SER A 167 -13.84 -3.20 2.14
CA SER A 167 -12.98 -3.64 1.03
C SER A 167 -13.05 -5.15 0.82
N VAL A 168 -12.93 -5.94 1.88
CA VAL A 168 -13.01 -7.41 1.83
C VAL A 168 -14.39 -7.89 1.35
N LEU A 169 -15.46 -7.32 1.90
CA LEU A 169 -16.82 -7.67 1.51
C LEU A 169 -17.15 -7.32 0.05
N SER A 170 -16.59 -6.20 -0.42
CA SER A 170 -16.82 -5.71 -1.78
C SER A 170 -16.05 -6.51 -2.84
N GLY A 171 -15.03 -7.28 -2.46
CA GLY A 171 -14.27 -8.10 -3.41
C GLY A 171 -15.16 -9.01 -4.25
N ARG A 172 -16.14 -9.68 -3.62
CA ARG A 172 -17.10 -10.54 -4.35
C ARG A 172 -18.00 -9.78 -5.35
N VAL A 173 -18.30 -8.53 -5.05
CA VAL A 173 -19.09 -7.65 -5.93
C VAL A 173 -18.25 -7.22 -7.12
N ILE A 174 -17.01 -6.86 -6.87
CA ILE A 174 -16.03 -6.47 -7.90
C ILE A 174 -15.81 -7.62 -8.88
N ASP A 175 -15.60 -8.84 -8.36
CA ASP A 175 -15.40 -10.04 -9.18
C ASP A 175 -16.61 -10.34 -10.08
N ARG A 176 -17.84 -10.06 -9.63
CA ARG A 176 -19.07 -10.29 -10.40
C ARG A 176 -19.34 -9.22 -11.46
N LEU A 177 -19.09 -7.95 -11.12
CA LEU A 177 -19.42 -6.81 -12.01
C LEU A 177 -18.30 -6.51 -13.00
N GLY A 178 -17.10 -6.99 -12.72
CA GLY A 178 -15.87 -6.70 -13.45
C GLY A 178 -15.16 -5.45 -12.93
N GLU A 179 -13.84 -5.57 -12.83
CA GLU A 179 -12.98 -4.57 -12.20
C GLU A 179 -13.13 -3.18 -12.83
N LEU A 180 -13.04 -3.09 -14.16
CA LEU A 180 -13.09 -1.79 -14.88
C LEU A 180 -14.40 -1.03 -14.66
N ARG A 181 -15.53 -1.74 -14.51
CA ARG A 181 -16.84 -1.09 -14.26
C ARG A 181 -16.95 -0.56 -12.84
N CYS A 182 -16.22 -1.12 -11.91
CA CYS A 182 -16.23 -0.73 -10.49
C CYS A 182 -15.31 0.45 -10.18
N VAL A 183 -14.35 0.82 -11.05
CA VAL A 183 -13.40 1.92 -10.81
C VAL A 183 -14.13 3.25 -10.57
N LEU A 184 -15.03 3.65 -11.48
CA LEU A 184 -15.75 4.93 -11.38
C LEU A 184 -16.67 4.99 -10.15
N PRO A 185 -17.51 3.98 -9.86
CA PRO A 185 -18.31 3.97 -8.63
C PRO A 185 -17.44 4.06 -7.37
N ALA A 186 -16.34 3.30 -7.30
CA ALA A 186 -15.43 3.35 -6.15
C ALA A 186 -14.76 4.72 -5.97
N ALA A 187 -14.31 5.33 -7.07
CA ALA A 187 -13.79 6.71 -7.06
C ALA A 187 -14.88 7.73 -6.65
N GLY A 188 -16.12 7.52 -7.09
CA GLY A 188 -17.27 8.33 -6.67
C GLY A 188 -17.54 8.24 -5.17
N VAL A 189 -17.43 7.06 -4.57
CA VAL A 189 -17.53 6.87 -3.11
C VAL A 189 -16.43 7.63 -2.38
N MET A 190 -15.18 7.53 -2.85
CA MET A 190 -14.06 8.28 -2.27
C MET A 190 -14.30 9.79 -2.36
N PHE A 191 -14.73 10.28 -3.52
CA PHE A 191 -15.01 11.70 -3.75
C PHE A 191 -16.17 12.21 -2.86
N ALA A 192 -17.24 11.42 -2.71
CA ALA A 192 -18.35 11.74 -1.80
C ALA A 192 -17.87 11.83 -0.34
N GLY A 193 -16.99 10.93 0.08
CA GLY A 193 -16.37 10.99 1.40
C GLY A 193 -15.51 12.24 1.59
N LEU A 194 -14.70 12.62 0.59
CA LEU A 194 -13.91 13.86 0.63
C LEU A 194 -14.79 15.11 0.70
N LEU A 195 -15.85 15.17 -0.09
CA LEU A 195 -16.83 16.26 -0.01
C LEU A 195 -17.51 16.32 1.36
N GLY A 196 -17.90 15.16 1.90
CA GLY A 196 -18.46 15.08 3.23
C GLY A 196 -17.50 15.57 4.32
N MET A 197 -16.20 15.24 4.20
CA MET A 197 -15.16 15.70 5.12
C MET A 197 -15.03 17.22 5.14
N PHE A 198 -15.22 17.88 3.99
CA PHE A 198 -15.19 19.34 3.90
C PHE A 198 -16.27 20.01 4.78
N PHE A 199 -17.44 19.38 4.90
CA PHE A 199 -18.54 19.89 5.72
C PHE A 199 -18.54 19.37 7.15
N ALA A 200 -17.76 18.32 7.45
CA ALA A 200 -17.71 17.68 8.77
C ALA A 200 -17.08 18.63 9.81
N ARG A 201 -17.79 18.85 10.93
CA ARG A 201 -17.33 19.69 12.04
C ARG A 201 -17.38 18.98 13.38
N SER A 202 -18.07 17.86 13.47
CA SER A 202 -18.14 17.04 14.67
C SER A 202 -17.37 15.75 14.49
N MET A 203 -16.88 15.18 15.59
CA MET A 203 -16.10 13.94 15.59
C MET A 203 -16.88 12.80 14.90
N LEU A 204 -18.18 12.68 15.15
CA LEU A 204 -19.03 11.67 14.53
C LEU A 204 -19.11 11.86 13.01
N ALA A 205 -19.28 13.11 12.54
CA ALA A 205 -19.34 13.41 11.11
C ALA A 205 -18.00 13.09 10.43
N VAL A 206 -16.87 13.37 11.08
CA VAL A 206 -15.53 13.04 10.58
C VAL A 206 -15.32 11.52 10.48
N ILE A 207 -15.78 10.76 11.48
CA ILE A 207 -15.73 9.29 11.44
C ILE A 207 -16.56 8.76 10.27
N LEU A 208 -17.80 9.19 10.13
CA LEU A 208 -18.70 8.71 9.08
C LEU A 208 -18.19 9.04 7.68
N THR A 209 -17.80 10.29 7.45
CA THR A 209 -17.26 10.73 6.14
C THR A 209 -15.89 10.11 5.87
N GLY A 210 -15.07 9.94 6.89
CA GLY A 210 -13.78 9.23 6.82
C GLY A 210 -13.97 7.75 6.46
N CYS A 211 -14.94 7.05 7.03
CA CYS A 211 -15.28 5.68 6.68
C CYS A 211 -15.66 5.55 5.20
N VAL A 212 -16.46 6.47 4.67
CA VAL A 212 -16.85 6.48 3.25
C VAL A 212 -15.63 6.77 2.37
N MET A 213 -14.84 7.78 2.71
CA MET A 213 -13.64 8.17 1.96
C MET A 213 -12.61 7.03 1.89
N MET A 214 -12.26 6.45 3.04
CA MET A 214 -11.24 5.40 3.11
C MET A 214 -11.73 4.08 2.51
N SER A 215 -13.03 3.78 2.59
CA SER A 215 -13.61 2.64 1.86
C SER A 215 -13.44 2.82 0.35
N GLY A 216 -13.77 4.00 -0.18
CA GLY A 216 -13.55 4.32 -1.59
C GLY A 216 -12.08 4.22 -1.99
N TYR A 217 -11.16 4.75 -1.17
CA TYR A 217 -9.72 4.63 -1.39
C TYR A 217 -9.25 3.18 -1.50
N MET A 218 -9.63 2.34 -0.53
CA MET A 218 -9.24 0.93 -0.52
C MET A 218 -9.83 0.16 -1.71
N LEU A 219 -11.08 0.46 -2.08
CA LEU A 219 -11.73 -0.14 -3.24
C LEU A 219 -11.00 0.22 -4.54
N VAL A 220 -10.71 1.50 -4.78
CA VAL A 220 -9.98 1.93 -6.00
C VAL A 220 -8.60 1.29 -6.06
N THR A 221 -7.88 1.26 -4.94
CA THR A 221 -6.55 0.63 -4.86
C THR A 221 -6.62 -0.86 -5.19
N ALA A 222 -7.58 -1.58 -4.63
CA ALA A 222 -7.78 -3.02 -4.88
C ALA A 222 -8.12 -3.28 -6.35
N ILE A 223 -9.06 -2.52 -6.92
CA ILE A 223 -9.51 -2.65 -8.31
C ILE A 223 -8.36 -2.35 -9.27
N LEU A 224 -7.65 -1.22 -9.12
CA LEU A 224 -6.54 -0.88 -10.01
C LEU A 224 -5.40 -1.91 -9.91
N SER A 225 -5.15 -2.46 -8.73
CA SER A 225 -4.18 -3.53 -8.54
C SER A 225 -4.58 -4.82 -9.25
N GLY A 226 -5.87 -5.16 -9.24
CA GLY A 226 -6.43 -6.29 -9.97
C GLY A 226 -6.32 -6.09 -11.48
N VAL A 227 -6.77 -4.94 -11.99
CA VAL A 227 -6.66 -4.59 -13.43
C VAL A 227 -5.23 -4.69 -13.93
N ILE A 228 -4.25 -4.20 -13.16
CA ILE A 228 -2.83 -4.32 -13.51
C ILE A 228 -2.41 -5.79 -13.58
N ARG A 229 -2.84 -6.61 -12.63
CA ARG A 229 -2.53 -8.04 -12.57
C ARG A 229 -3.09 -8.78 -13.77
N ASP A 230 -4.34 -8.53 -14.13
CA ASP A 230 -5.02 -9.18 -15.26
C ASP A 230 -4.39 -8.85 -16.61
N HIS A 231 -3.87 -7.63 -16.76
CA HIS A 231 -3.18 -7.20 -17.97
C HIS A 231 -1.69 -7.55 -18.00
N THR A 232 -1.14 -8.09 -16.90
CA THR A 232 0.28 -8.47 -16.83
C THR A 232 0.54 -9.77 -17.57
N PRO A 233 1.43 -9.81 -18.57
CA PRO A 233 1.74 -11.02 -19.32
C PRO A 233 2.28 -12.14 -18.42
N ALA A 234 1.79 -13.37 -18.62
CA ALA A 234 2.21 -14.55 -17.90
C ALA A 234 3.74 -14.77 -17.98
N GLY A 235 4.38 -15.08 -16.87
CA GLY A 235 5.83 -15.30 -16.79
C GLY A 235 6.70 -14.05 -16.79
N LYS A 236 6.11 -12.83 -16.86
CA LYS A 236 6.83 -11.56 -16.80
C LYS A 236 6.41 -10.69 -15.60
N ALA A 237 5.69 -11.26 -14.66
CA ALA A 237 5.16 -10.54 -13.49
C ALA A 237 6.25 -9.77 -12.73
N GLY A 238 7.43 -10.37 -12.51
CA GLY A 238 8.53 -9.71 -11.81
C GLY A 238 9.05 -8.44 -12.50
N HIS A 239 9.11 -8.43 -13.85
CA HIS A 239 9.55 -7.25 -14.60
C HIS A 239 8.55 -6.10 -14.48
N PHE A 240 7.25 -6.40 -14.54
CA PHE A 240 6.20 -5.39 -14.47
C PHE A 240 5.92 -4.95 -13.03
N GLN A 241 6.24 -5.77 -12.04
CA GLN A 241 6.15 -5.36 -10.62
C GLN A 241 7.10 -4.19 -10.31
N GLY A 242 8.34 -4.23 -10.82
CA GLY A 242 9.27 -3.11 -10.69
C GLY A 242 8.75 -1.82 -11.33
N ILE A 243 8.09 -1.94 -12.49
CA ILE A 243 7.48 -0.78 -13.18
C ILE A 243 6.29 -0.25 -12.38
N ARG A 244 5.42 -1.13 -11.85
CA ARG A 244 4.33 -0.75 -10.97
C ARG A 244 4.82 0.09 -9.79
N MET A 245 5.97 -0.28 -9.20
CA MET A 245 6.56 0.48 -8.10
C MET A 245 7.03 1.86 -8.55
N ILE A 246 7.62 1.98 -9.74
CA ILE A 246 8.00 3.29 -10.31
C ILE A 246 6.76 4.19 -10.40
N PHE A 247 5.66 3.70 -10.96
CA PHE A 247 4.42 4.46 -11.11
C PHE A 247 3.64 4.69 -9.80
N GLY A 248 3.88 3.91 -8.75
CA GLY A 248 3.18 4.05 -7.46
C GLY A 248 3.94 4.84 -6.41
N VAL A 249 5.28 4.91 -6.48
CA VAL A 249 6.14 5.43 -5.40
C VAL A 249 7.02 6.61 -5.85
N LEU A 250 7.45 6.65 -7.12
CA LEU A 250 8.39 7.67 -7.60
C LEU A 250 7.74 8.98 -8.03
N LEU A 251 6.42 9.08 -8.00
CA LEU A 251 5.67 10.30 -8.29
C LEU A 251 4.88 10.75 -7.07
#